data_fe82dc09b044bc6eb8a771e5d3f288ba
#
_entry.id   fe82dc09b044bc6eb8a771e5d3f288ba
#
_cell.length_a   1.000
_cell.length_b   1.000
_cell.length_c   1.000
_cell.angle_alpha   90.00
_cell.angle_beta   90.00
_cell.angle_gamma   90.00
#
_symmetry.space_group_name_H-M   'P 1'
#
loop_
_entity.id
_entity.type
_entity.pdbx_description
1 polymer ?
#
loop_
_entity_poly.entity_id
_entity_poly.type
_entity_poly.pdbx_seq_one_letter_code
_entity_poly.pdbx_strand_id
1 'polypeptide(L)'
;MKKFLFLVLGVMLLASCSDGIEGELKELCQKQDVYSVTCVISDKVSQSAHVYKFEDGRVWLSANMFDWTDCYMLNRMTGYNVRTINHYNYLYIYFYDNTAHTEP
;
A
#
# COMPACT_ATOMS: atom_id res chain seq x y z
N MET A 1 -25.88 -0.68 17.29
CA MET A 1 -24.70 -0.17 17.67
C MET A 1 -23.67 0.02 16.59
N LYS A 2 -23.46 -0.91 15.78
CA LYS A 2 -22.52 -0.73 14.76
C LYS A 2 -22.81 0.39 13.84
N LYS A 3 -24.05 0.73 13.65
CA LYS A 3 -24.40 1.75 12.75
C LYS A 3 -23.82 3.05 13.10
N PHE A 4 -23.98 3.43 14.33
CA PHE A 4 -23.48 4.72 14.62
C PHE A 4 -21.98 4.75 14.64
N LEU A 5 -21.40 3.59 14.71
CA LEU A 5 -19.99 3.52 14.59
C LEU A 5 -19.57 3.96 13.23
N PHE A 6 -20.40 3.71 12.25
CA PHE A 6 -20.09 4.12 10.93
C PHE A 6 -20.02 5.60 10.79
N LEU A 7 -20.82 6.27 11.56
CA LEU A 7 -20.77 7.69 11.53
C LEU A 7 -19.42 8.16 11.97
N VAL A 8 -18.97 7.55 13.04
CA VAL A 8 -17.69 7.90 13.57
C VAL A 8 -16.62 7.63 12.55
N LEU A 9 -16.75 6.52 11.87
CA LEU A 9 -15.78 6.18 10.85
C LEU A 9 -15.79 7.22 9.76
N GLY A 10 -16.95 7.70 9.40
CA GLY A 10 -17.03 8.70 8.37
C GLY A 10 -16.25 9.93 8.75
N VAL A 11 -16.36 10.33 9.99
CA VAL A 11 -15.66 11.49 10.45
C VAL A 11 -14.17 11.25 10.41
N MET A 12 -13.74 10.07 10.81
CA MET A 12 -12.36 9.78 10.81
C MET A 12 -11.78 9.76 9.40
N LEU A 13 -12.56 9.30 8.46
CA LEU A 13 -12.10 9.31 7.10
C LEU A 13 -11.85 10.71 6.62
N LEU A 14 -12.70 11.61 7.01
CA LEU A 14 -12.52 12.99 6.63
C LEU A 14 -11.26 13.54 7.27
N ALA A 15 -11.04 13.17 8.50
CA ALA A 15 -9.89 13.66 9.22
C ALA A 15 -8.60 13.16 8.59
N SER A 16 -8.63 12.01 7.96
CA SER A 16 -7.44 11.43 7.38
C SER A 16 -7.33 11.68 5.89
N CYS A 17 -8.07 12.62 5.36
CA CYS A 17 -8.01 12.89 3.94
C CYS A 17 -6.62 13.23 3.46
N SER A 18 -5.82 13.90 4.27
CA SER A 18 -4.48 14.26 3.85
C SER A 18 -3.61 13.04 3.66
N ASP A 19 -3.96 11.94 4.35
CA ASP A 19 -3.22 10.70 4.23
C ASP A 19 -4.04 9.66 3.51
N GLY A 20 -5.07 10.07 2.82
CA GLY A 20 -6.09 9.19 2.30
C GLY A 20 -5.65 7.82 1.82
N ILE A 21 -4.84 7.79 0.76
CA ILE A 21 -4.47 6.50 0.18
C ILE A 21 -3.50 5.75 1.06
N GLU A 22 -2.61 6.45 1.73
CA GLU A 22 -1.67 5.80 2.65
C GLU A 22 -2.42 5.12 3.78
N GLY A 23 -3.37 5.82 4.39
CA GLY A 23 -4.16 5.25 5.47
C GLY A 23 -5.02 4.10 4.99
N GLU A 24 -5.57 4.23 3.81
CA GLU A 24 -6.41 3.19 3.23
C GLU A 24 -5.62 1.91 3.01
N LEU A 25 -4.41 2.02 2.48
CA LEU A 25 -3.58 0.84 2.24
C LEU A 25 -3.08 0.22 3.53
N LYS A 26 -2.75 1.05 4.52
CA LYS A 26 -2.36 0.54 5.83
C LYS A 26 -3.48 -0.32 6.41
N GLU A 27 -4.68 0.21 6.38
CA GLU A 27 -5.82 -0.49 6.94
C GLU A 27 -6.12 -1.76 6.17
N LEU A 28 -6.03 -1.68 4.85
CA LEU A 28 -6.25 -2.84 3.99
C LEU A 28 -5.28 -3.96 4.34
N CYS A 29 -4.01 -3.64 4.48
CA CYS A 29 -3.01 -4.63 4.78
C CYS A 29 -3.22 -5.28 6.14
N GLN A 30 -3.68 -4.51 7.12
CA GLN A 30 -3.97 -5.06 8.43
C GLN A 30 -5.21 -5.95 8.40
N LYS A 31 -6.26 -5.48 7.76
CA LYS A 31 -7.51 -6.23 7.72
C LYS A 31 -7.39 -7.54 6.96
N GLN A 32 -6.66 -7.53 5.88
CA GLN A 32 -6.55 -8.71 5.04
C GLN A 32 -5.26 -9.47 5.26
N ASP A 33 -4.48 -9.07 6.26
CA ASP A 33 -3.25 -9.77 6.61
C ASP A 33 -2.40 -9.96 5.36
N VAL A 34 -2.07 -8.87 4.69
CA VAL A 34 -1.32 -8.92 3.45
C VAL A 34 0.10 -9.41 3.69
N TYR A 35 0.43 -10.49 3.02
CA TYR A 35 1.71 -11.16 3.18
C TYR A 35 2.84 -10.46 2.44
N SER A 36 2.55 -9.86 1.31
CA SER A 36 3.58 -9.26 0.47
C SER A 36 3.00 -8.13 -0.35
N VAL A 37 3.80 -7.12 -0.61
CA VAL A 37 3.42 -6.00 -1.46
C VAL A 37 4.29 -6.04 -2.71
N THR A 38 3.66 -5.91 -3.86
CA THR A 38 4.33 -5.91 -5.15
C THR A 38 4.03 -4.60 -5.87
N CYS A 39 5.05 -3.92 -6.31
CA CYS A 39 4.90 -2.69 -7.08
C CYS A 39 5.10 -3.01 -8.55
N VAL A 40 4.14 -2.58 -9.37
CA VAL A 40 4.14 -2.86 -10.80
C VAL A 40 4.22 -1.54 -11.55
N ILE A 41 5.16 -1.44 -12.47
CA ILE A 41 5.34 -0.25 -13.29
C ILE A 41 5.20 -0.64 -14.74
N SER A 42 4.27 0.00 -15.45
CA SER A 42 4.04 -0.27 -16.87
C SER A 42 3.86 -1.76 -17.13
N ASP A 43 3.01 -2.39 -16.31
CA ASP A 43 2.65 -3.79 -16.45
C ASP A 43 3.78 -4.78 -16.18
N LYS A 44 4.88 -4.31 -15.59
CA LYS A 44 5.97 -5.21 -15.23
C LYS A 44 6.25 -5.08 -13.76
N VAL A 45 6.51 -6.20 -13.10
CA VAL A 45 6.84 -6.17 -11.69
C VAL A 45 8.16 -5.43 -11.50
N SER A 46 8.13 -4.39 -10.67
CA SER A 46 9.31 -3.62 -10.37
C SER A 46 10.02 -4.19 -9.14
N GLN A 47 9.25 -4.41 -8.07
CA GLN A 47 9.81 -4.92 -6.83
C GLN A 47 8.70 -5.54 -6.00
N SER A 48 9.07 -6.55 -5.21
CA SER A 48 8.12 -7.22 -4.34
C SER A 48 8.81 -7.54 -3.03
N ALA A 49 8.12 -7.43 -1.92
CA ALA A 49 8.73 -7.70 -0.62
C ALA A 49 7.69 -8.10 0.42
N HIS A 50 8.13 -8.91 1.38
CA HIS A 50 7.28 -9.30 2.50
C HIS A 50 7.39 -8.28 3.62
N VAL A 51 8.46 -7.51 3.66
CA VAL A 51 8.64 -6.47 4.66
C VAL A 51 8.37 -5.15 3.98
N TYR A 52 7.36 -4.46 4.45
CA TYR A 52 6.91 -3.23 3.82
C TYR A 52 6.29 -2.32 4.86
N LYS A 53 6.17 -1.05 4.50
CA LYS A 53 5.44 -0.09 5.33
C LYS A 53 4.90 1.03 4.45
N PHE A 54 3.92 1.76 4.98
CA PHE A 54 3.36 2.91 4.31
C PHE A 54 3.61 4.10 5.22
N GLU A 55 4.37 5.07 4.72
CA GLU A 55 4.75 6.20 5.53
C GLU A 55 5.16 7.37 4.63
N ASP A 56 4.83 8.58 5.04
CA ASP A 56 5.20 9.78 4.29
C ASP A 56 4.72 9.77 2.84
N GLY A 57 3.53 9.24 2.61
CA GLY A 57 2.94 9.22 1.27
C GLY A 57 3.62 8.25 0.34
N ARG A 58 4.37 7.28 0.88
CA ARG A 58 5.09 6.30 0.08
C ARG A 58 4.88 4.91 0.60
N VAL A 59 5.12 3.94 -0.29
CA VAL A 59 5.22 2.56 0.15
C VAL A 59 6.70 2.22 0.13
N TRP A 60 7.19 1.65 1.22
CA TRP A 60 8.59 1.31 1.39
C TRP A 60 8.72 -0.20 1.39
N LEU A 61 9.68 -0.72 0.64
CA LEU A 61 9.91 -2.15 0.55
C LEU A 61 11.32 -2.49 0.98
N SER A 62 11.47 -3.62 1.66
CA SER A 62 12.78 -4.11 2.06
C SER A 62 13.04 -5.43 1.38
N ALA A 63 13.93 -5.44 0.42
CA ALA A 63 14.27 -6.66 -0.33
C ALA A 63 15.15 -7.58 0.49
N ASN A 64 15.91 -7.04 1.45
CA ASN A 64 16.83 -7.84 2.25
C ASN A 64 16.42 -8.02 3.69
N MET A 65 15.26 -7.46 4.07
CA MET A 65 14.70 -7.55 5.41
C MET A 65 15.46 -6.78 6.49
N PHE A 66 16.45 -6.00 6.10
CA PHE A 66 17.23 -5.20 7.04
C PHE A 66 17.14 -3.72 6.75
N ASP A 67 17.17 -3.35 5.48
CA ASP A 67 17.15 -1.96 5.07
C ASP A 67 16.00 -1.69 4.16
N TRP A 68 15.52 -0.45 4.13
CA TRP A 68 14.51 -0.06 3.16
C TRP A 68 15.22 0.14 1.84
N THR A 69 15.01 -0.79 0.90
CA THR A 69 15.75 -0.79 -0.37
C THR A 69 15.03 -0.07 -1.50
N ASP A 70 13.72 0.03 -1.42
CA ASP A 70 12.93 0.63 -2.48
C ASP A 70 11.79 1.42 -1.91
N CYS A 71 11.37 2.46 -2.62
CA CYS A 71 10.29 3.29 -2.15
C CYS A 71 9.56 3.88 -3.34
N TYR A 72 8.24 3.91 -3.27
CA TYR A 72 7.40 4.37 -4.37
C TYR A 72 6.40 5.40 -3.87
N MET A 73 6.22 6.45 -4.65
CA MET A 73 5.32 7.54 -4.26
C MET A 73 3.88 7.16 -4.55
N LEU A 74 3.07 7.09 -3.50
CA LEU A 74 1.68 6.67 -3.65
C LEU A 74 0.84 7.63 -4.46
N ASN A 75 1.22 8.90 -4.53
CA ASN A 75 0.46 9.84 -5.34
C ASN A 75 0.64 9.60 -6.83
N ARG A 76 1.52 8.69 -7.21
CA ARG A 76 1.71 8.33 -8.61
C ARG A 76 1.07 6.99 -8.96
N MET A 77 0.36 6.40 -8.02
CA MET A 77 -0.22 5.10 -8.28
C MET A 77 -1.48 5.25 -9.14
N THR A 78 -1.73 4.26 -9.99
CA THR A 78 -2.89 4.27 -10.85
C THR A 78 -3.99 3.34 -10.34
N GLY A 79 -3.64 2.43 -9.43
CA GLY A 79 -4.62 1.53 -8.85
C GLY A 79 -3.94 0.47 -8.00
N TYR A 80 -4.75 -0.37 -7.39
CA TYR A 80 -4.22 -1.49 -6.61
C TYR A 80 -5.27 -2.58 -6.52
N ASN A 81 -4.83 -3.79 -6.21
CA ASN A 81 -5.77 -4.87 -5.95
C ASN A 81 -5.08 -5.92 -5.09
N VAL A 82 -5.89 -6.76 -4.47
CA VAL A 82 -5.38 -7.85 -3.64
C VAL A 82 -5.71 -9.16 -4.33
N ARG A 83 -4.74 -10.06 -4.39
CA ARG A 83 -4.93 -11.39 -4.91
C ARG A 83 -4.61 -12.40 -3.82
N THR A 84 -5.41 -13.47 -3.76
CA THR A 84 -5.16 -14.53 -2.80
C THR A 84 -4.61 -15.73 -3.56
N ILE A 85 -3.40 -16.14 -3.20
CA ILE A 85 -2.73 -17.26 -3.85
C ILE A 85 -2.24 -18.19 -2.76
N ASN A 86 -2.67 -19.45 -2.77
CA ASN A 86 -2.26 -20.42 -1.77
C ASN A 86 -2.48 -19.93 -0.34
N HIS A 87 -3.65 -19.30 -0.12
CA HIS A 87 -4.05 -18.82 1.21
C HIS A 87 -3.30 -17.59 1.69
N TYR A 88 -2.44 -17.00 0.86
CA TYR A 88 -1.74 -15.76 1.21
C TYR A 88 -2.30 -14.63 0.38
N ASN A 89 -2.44 -13.47 0.99
CA ASN A 89 -2.93 -12.28 0.30
C ASN A 89 -1.75 -11.43 -0.15
N TYR A 90 -1.78 -11.06 -1.42
CA TYR A 90 -0.74 -10.25 -2.02
C TYR A 90 -1.34 -8.94 -2.50
N LEU A 91 -0.76 -7.83 -2.11
CA LEU A 91 -1.22 -6.52 -2.56
C LEU A 91 -0.37 -6.08 -3.74
N TYR A 92 -1.04 -5.77 -4.85
CA TYR A 92 -0.37 -5.25 -6.04
C TYR A 92 -0.71 -3.79 -6.16
N ILE A 93 0.30 -2.95 -6.30
CA ILE A 93 0.11 -1.52 -6.48
C ILE A 93 0.69 -1.15 -7.83
N TYR A 94 -0.13 -0.50 -8.65
CA TYR A 94 0.23 -0.19 -10.02
C TYR A 94 0.60 1.26 -10.20
N PHE A 95 1.67 1.52 -10.93
CA PHE A 95 2.14 2.86 -11.22
C PHE A 95 2.29 3.03 -12.73
N TYR A 96 2.12 4.25 -13.18
CA TYR A 96 2.17 4.51 -14.61
C TYR A 96 3.58 4.38 -15.18
N ASP A 97 4.57 4.94 -14.49
CA ASP A 97 5.94 4.88 -14.99
C ASP A 97 6.94 4.93 -13.84
N ASN A 98 8.22 4.96 -14.18
CA ASN A 98 9.30 4.91 -13.21
C ASN A 98 9.43 6.13 -12.33
N THR A 99 8.72 7.21 -12.63
CA THR A 99 8.86 8.41 -11.81
C THR A 99 8.31 8.19 -10.39
N ALA A 100 7.53 7.13 -10.19
CA ALA A 100 7.04 6.81 -8.86
C ALA A 100 8.12 6.24 -7.95
N HIS A 101 9.12 5.58 -8.54
CA HIS A 101 10.18 4.93 -7.78
C HIS A 101 11.22 5.95 -7.34
N THR A 102 11.52 5.97 -6.05
CA THR A 102 12.48 6.93 -5.51
C THR A 102 13.47 6.22 -4.62
N GLU A 103 14.51 6.94 -4.23
CA GLU A 103 15.47 6.41 -3.29
C GLU A 103 14.89 6.49 -1.90
N PRO A 104 15.09 5.50 -1.09
CA PRO A 104 14.59 5.50 0.30
C PRO A 104 15.21 6.58 1.14
#